data_a76aabd2d9b13c84da862e010c78b91b
#
_entry.id   a76aabd2d9b13c84da862e010c78b91b
#
_cell.length_a   1.000
_cell.length_b   1.000
_cell.length_c   1.000
_cell.angle_alpha   90.00
_cell.angle_beta   90.00
_cell.angle_gamma   90.00
#
_symmetry.space_group_name_H-M   'P 1'
#
loop_
_entity.id
_entity.type
_entity.pdbx_description
1 polymer ?
#
loop_
_entity_poly.entity_id
_entity_poly.type
_entity_poly.pdbx_seq_one_letter_code
_entity_poly.pdbx_strand_id
1 'polypeptide(L)'
;MAAPARMADRVLTLRELNRATLARQLLLERKKLSPLAAIERVAGLQAQWPPSPYIGLWSRLEGFRRERLERAVRSGDVLKPTVMRGTLHLITAREYALYYAALREMPTWFQPHHLEKARAILADVRALAPITQNDLVAYVRSLGHEEVDARRITHAVRRHAHLLHGADSALWGTQPKAIYHPMTEPEELDPVGARTELVRRYLRAFGPASKADVADWSGLRVRTSSTRSTACRRIATRTAGRCTTCRARRCPPPTRRRRCASCRSGTTRCSATPTGGA
;
A
#
# COMPACT_ATOMS: atom_id res chain seq x y z
N MET A 1 -23.18 37.03 -13.91
CA MET A 1 -22.74 35.64 -13.94
C MET A 1 -22.93 35.05 -12.54
N ALA A 2 -23.88 34.15 -12.38
CA ALA A 2 -24.14 33.49 -11.09
C ALA A 2 -23.01 32.56 -10.72
N ALA A 3 -22.51 32.66 -9.50
CA ALA A 3 -21.51 31.73 -8.96
C ALA A 3 -22.06 30.28 -8.95
N PRO A 4 -21.27 29.27 -9.33
CA PRO A 4 -21.74 27.90 -9.30
C PRO A 4 -22.14 27.53 -7.88
N ALA A 5 -23.38 27.05 -7.72
CA ALA A 5 -23.91 26.58 -6.45
C ALA A 5 -22.93 25.58 -5.81
N ARG A 6 -22.50 25.87 -4.56
CA ARG A 6 -21.73 24.92 -3.74
C ARG A 6 -22.53 23.62 -3.66
N MET A 7 -22.06 22.57 -4.29
CA MET A 7 -22.62 21.24 -4.04
C MET A 7 -22.58 20.98 -2.53
N ALA A 8 -23.75 20.83 -1.93
CA ALA A 8 -23.88 20.51 -0.52
C ALA A 8 -23.01 19.30 -0.17
N ASP A 9 -22.29 19.36 0.94
CA ASP A 9 -21.46 18.26 1.43
C ASP A 9 -22.35 17.05 1.72
N ARG A 10 -22.40 16.11 0.78
CA ARG A 10 -23.19 14.89 0.93
C ARG A 10 -22.55 14.00 1.97
N VAL A 11 -23.29 13.64 3.02
CA VAL A 11 -22.90 12.62 4.00
C VAL A 11 -23.18 11.25 3.40
N LEU A 12 -22.15 10.41 3.34
CA LEU A 12 -22.28 9.03 2.87
C LEU A 12 -22.54 8.08 4.05
N THR A 13 -23.43 7.14 3.85
CA THR A 13 -23.62 6.02 4.78
C THR A 13 -22.48 5.02 4.66
N LEU A 14 -22.26 4.19 5.68
CA LEU A 14 -21.26 3.11 5.63
C LEU A 14 -21.53 2.14 4.46
N ARG A 15 -22.80 1.86 4.17
CA ARG A 15 -23.20 0.99 3.05
C ARG A 15 -22.78 1.61 1.70
N GLU A 16 -22.98 2.92 1.50
CA GLU A 16 -22.56 3.62 0.28
C GLU A 16 -21.03 3.61 0.14
N LEU A 17 -20.29 3.85 1.23
CA LEU A 17 -18.82 3.77 1.24
C LEU A 17 -18.32 2.37 0.86
N ASN A 18 -18.88 1.32 1.47
CA ASN A 18 -18.51 -0.06 1.15
C ASN A 18 -18.80 -0.40 -0.31
N ARG A 19 -19.97 -0.02 -0.83
CA ARG A 19 -20.30 -0.27 -2.24
C ARG A 19 -19.40 0.52 -3.19
N ALA A 20 -19.05 1.76 -2.87
CA ALA A 20 -18.13 2.56 -3.65
C ALA A 20 -16.74 1.90 -3.72
N THR A 21 -16.23 1.40 -2.58
CA THR A 21 -14.94 0.68 -2.52
C THR A 21 -15.00 -0.61 -3.33
N LEU A 22 -16.04 -1.44 -3.15
CA LEU A 22 -16.19 -2.69 -3.90
C LEU A 22 -16.28 -2.45 -5.41
N ALA A 23 -17.02 -1.39 -5.85
CA ALA A 23 -17.12 -1.04 -7.26
C ALA A 23 -15.77 -0.63 -7.84
N ARG A 24 -15.01 0.22 -7.13
CA ARG A 24 -13.69 0.70 -7.56
C ARG A 24 -12.65 -0.41 -7.57
N GLN A 25 -12.75 -1.34 -6.62
CA GLN A 25 -11.92 -2.53 -6.52
C GLN A 25 -12.35 -3.66 -7.46
N LEU A 26 -13.31 -3.42 -8.37
CA LEU A 26 -13.83 -4.40 -9.35
C LEU A 26 -14.40 -5.68 -8.69
N LEU A 27 -15.02 -5.54 -7.50
CA LEU A 27 -15.53 -6.67 -6.72
C LEU A 27 -17.05 -6.79 -6.73
N LEU A 28 -17.79 -5.82 -7.29
CA LEU A 28 -19.25 -5.96 -7.49
C LEU A 28 -19.59 -6.82 -8.70
N GLU A 29 -18.78 -6.71 -9.75
CA GLU A 29 -18.92 -7.44 -11.00
C GLU A 29 -17.55 -7.72 -11.57
N ARG A 30 -17.35 -8.91 -12.10
CA ARG A 30 -16.14 -9.23 -12.87
C ARG A 30 -16.10 -8.40 -14.15
N LYS A 31 -14.90 -7.98 -14.56
CA LYS A 31 -14.72 -7.11 -15.72
C LYS A 31 -13.85 -7.77 -16.80
N LYS A 32 -14.15 -7.45 -18.06
CA LYS A 32 -13.34 -7.85 -19.23
C LYS A 32 -12.13 -6.94 -19.37
N LEU A 33 -11.13 -7.13 -18.51
CA LEU A 33 -9.87 -6.37 -18.51
C LEU A 33 -8.68 -7.33 -18.62
N SER A 34 -7.55 -6.82 -19.10
CA SER A 34 -6.28 -7.53 -18.98
C SER A 34 -5.79 -7.54 -17.52
N PRO A 35 -4.96 -8.50 -17.11
CA PRO A 35 -4.33 -8.50 -15.79
C PRO A 35 -3.61 -7.19 -15.47
N LEU A 36 -2.87 -6.62 -16.43
CA LEU A 36 -2.16 -5.36 -16.28
C LEU A 36 -3.11 -4.19 -15.99
N ALA A 37 -4.14 -4.05 -16.81
CA ALA A 37 -5.14 -2.99 -16.63
C ALA A 37 -5.88 -3.11 -15.29
N ALA A 38 -6.13 -4.34 -14.81
CA ALA A 38 -6.74 -4.56 -13.52
C ALA A 38 -5.79 -4.19 -12.36
N ILE A 39 -4.52 -4.58 -12.44
CA ILE A 39 -3.48 -4.23 -11.43
C ILE A 39 -3.40 -2.70 -11.28
N GLU A 40 -3.34 -1.97 -12.39
CA GLU A 40 -3.30 -0.52 -12.37
C GLU A 40 -4.59 0.11 -11.84
N ARG A 41 -5.73 -0.46 -12.22
CA ARG A 41 -7.04 0.03 -11.78
C ARG A 41 -7.21 -0.06 -10.27
N VAL A 42 -6.66 -1.10 -9.63
CA VAL A 42 -6.76 -1.31 -8.18
C VAL A 42 -5.54 -0.77 -7.41
N ALA A 43 -4.64 -0.06 -8.08
CA ALA A 43 -3.42 0.55 -7.52
C ALA A 43 -2.45 -0.48 -6.93
N GLY A 44 -2.22 -1.57 -7.66
CA GLY A 44 -1.33 -2.66 -7.27
C GLY A 44 -2.02 -3.75 -6.44
N LEU A 45 -1.41 -4.92 -6.39
CA LEU A 45 -1.89 -6.07 -5.61
C LEU A 45 -0.81 -6.53 -4.65
N GLN A 46 -1.12 -6.60 -3.36
CA GLN A 46 -0.18 -7.12 -2.36
C GLN A 46 0.21 -8.57 -2.68
N ALA A 47 1.52 -8.86 -2.65
CA ALA A 47 2.11 -10.11 -3.14
C ALA A 47 3.06 -10.75 -2.13
N GLN A 48 2.82 -10.57 -0.82
CA GLN A 48 3.58 -11.25 0.23
C GLN A 48 3.44 -12.78 0.13
N TRP A 49 2.24 -13.23 -0.17
CA TRP A 49 1.94 -14.61 -0.51
C TRP A 49 1.72 -14.72 -2.02
N PRO A 50 2.53 -15.51 -2.75
CA PRO A 50 2.50 -15.54 -4.22
C PRO A 50 1.13 -15.83 -4.84
N PRO A 51 0.26 -16.72 -4.30
CA PRO A 51 -1.09 -16.93 -4.82
C PRO A 51 -2.06 -15.76 -4.66
N SER A 52 -1.82 -14.84 -3.72
CA SER A 52 -2.76 -13.75 -3.39
C SER A 52 -3.15 -12.89 -4.60
N PRO A 53 -2.24 -12.40 -5.47
CA PRO A 53 -2.59 -11.63 -6.66
C PRO A 53 -3.44 -12.41 -7.67
N TYR A 54 -3.21 -13.72 -7.80
CA TYR A 54 -3.97 -14.57 -8.72
C TYR A 54 -5.43 -14.69 -8.27
N ILE A 55 -5.64 -14.99 -6.98
CA ILE A 55 -6.99 -15.03 -6.38
C ILE A 55 -7.64 -13.65 -6.50
N GLY A 56 -6.85 -12.59 -6.24
CA GLY A 56 -7.29 -11.21 -6.40
C GLY A 56 -7.76 -10.88 -7.82
N LEU A 57 -7.05 -11.31 -8.85
CA LEU A 57 -7.44 -11.10 -10.24
C LEU A 57 -8.59 -12.02 -10.66
N TRP A 58 -8.58 -13.27 -10.21
CA TRP A 58 -9.69 -14.20 -10.49
C TRP A 58 -11.02 -13.68 -9.95
N SER A 59 -11.04 -13.08 -8.76
CA SER A 59 -12.26 -12.49 -8.19
C SER A 59 -12.78 -11.27 -8.96
N ARG A 60 -11.94 -10.62 -9.77
CA ARG A 60 -12.22 -9.34 -10.44
C ARG A 60 -12.44 -9.45 -11.94
N LEU A 61 -11.85 -10.47 -12.57
CA LEU A 61 -11.80 -10.58 -14.03
C LEU A 61 -12.66 -11.71 -14.57
N GLU A 62 -13.37 -11.44 -15.66
CA GLU A 62 -14.02 -12.48 -16.44
C GLU A 62 -12.96 -13.31 -17.20
N GLY A 63 -13.10 -14.63 -17.17
CA GLY A 63 -12.22 -15.53 -17.92
C GLY A 63 -10.74 -15.38 -17.54
N PHE A 64 -10.42 -15.00 -16.31
CA PHE A 64 -9.03 -14.93 -15.85
C PHE A 64 -8.37 -16.30 -15.94
N ARG A 65 -7.20 -16.33 -16.55
CA ARG A 65 -6.32 -17.50 -16.63
C ARG A 65 -4.99 -17.16 -15.98
N ARG A 66 -4.53 -18.05 -15.12
CA ARG A 66 -3.28 -17.93 -14.36
C ARG A 66 -2.10 -17.64 -15.27
N GLU A 67 -2.00 -18.33 -16.37
CA GLU A 67 -0.91 -18.29 -17.35
C GLU A 67 -0.75 -16.88 -17.96
N ARG A 68 -1.81 -16.07 -18.01
CA ARG A 68 -1.73 -14.68 -18.48
C ARG A 68 -0.94 -13.80 -17.54
N LEU A 69 -1.14 -13.98 -16.21
CA LEU A 69 -0.35 -13.24 -15.22
C LEU A 69 1.08 -13.77 -15.17
N GLU A 70 1.27 -15.09 -15.19
CA GLU A 70 2.60 -15.70 -15.20
C GLU A 70 3.43 -15.23 -16.40
N ARG A 71 2.82 -15.12 -17.57
CA ARG A 71 3.48 -14.57 -18.77
C ARG A 71 3.90 -13.12 -18.56
N ALA A 72 3.01 -12.28 -18.04
CA ALA A 72 3.31 -10.87 -17.76
C ALA A 72 4.41 -10.68 -16.71
N VAL A 73 4.50 -11.58 -15.73
CA VAL A 73 5.60 -11.60 -14.75
C VAL A 73 6.91 -12.04 -15.40
N ARG A 74 6.90 -13.08 -16.24
CA ARG A 74 8.10 -13.57 -16.91
C ARG A 74 8.63 -12.63 -17.98
N SER A 75 7.74 -11.89 -18.68
CA SER A 75 8.13 -10.86 -19.65
C SER A 75 8.66 -9.58 -19.00
N GLY A 76 8.49 -9.43 -17.67
CA GLY A 76 8.84 -8.19 -16.98
C GLY A 76 7.79 -7.08 -17.09
N ASP A 77 6.62 -7.33 -17.69
CA ASP A 77 5.51 -6.35 -17.75
C ASP A 77 4.89 -6.11 -16.38
N VAL A 78 4.99 -7.11 -15.49
CA VAL A 78 4.57 -7.05 -14.09
C VAL A 78 5.76 -7.32 -13.18
N LEU A 79 6.01 -6.41 -12.27
CA LEU A 79 7.13 -6.44 -11.33
C LEU A 79 6.64 -6.70 -9.90
N LYS A 80 7.56 -7.20 -9.05
CA LYS A 80 7.30 -7.44 -7.63
C LYS A 80 8.23 -6.59 -6.73
N PRO A 81 8.08 -5.27 -6.70
CA PRO A 81 8.84 -4.39 -5.83
C PRO A 81 8.30 -4.35 -4.40
N THR A 82 9.13 -3.82 -3.51
CA THR A 82 8.71 -3.36 -2.18
C THR A 82 8.24 -1.91 -2.29
N VAL A 83 6.94 -1.68 -2.12
CA VAL A 83 6.33 -0.35 -2.28
C VAL A 83 5.48 0.04 -1.06
N MET A 84 4.18 0.16 -1.15
CA MET A 84 3.32 0.66 -0.08
C MET A 84 3.61 -0.03 1.26
N ARG A 85 3.77 0.75 2.33
CA ARG A 85 4.07 0.27 3.70
C ARG A 85 5.31 -0.61 3.82
N GLY A 86 6.20 -0.62 2.80
CA GLY A 86 7.37 -1.50 2.77
C GLY A 86 7.02 -2.98 2.52
N THR A 87 5.89 -3.29 1.90
CA THR A 87 5.47 -4.65 1.55
C THR A 87 5.56 -4.92 0.05
N LEU A 88 5.63 -6.21 -0.31
CA LEU A 88 5.71 -6.65 -1.69
C LEU A 88 4.36 -6.49 -2.39
N HIS A 89 4.39 -5.91 -3.58
CA HIS A 89 3.21 -5.77 -4.44
C HIS A 89 3.52 -6.18 -5.87
N LEU A 90 2.52 -6.63 -6.60
CA LEU A 90 2.57 -6.64 -8.06
C LEU A 90 2.07 -5.30 -8.58
N ILE A 91 2.90 -4.67 -9.39
CA ILE A 91 2.59 -3.45 -10.15
C ILE A 91 3.05 -3.65 -11.60
N THR A 92 2.57 -2.85 -12.53
CA THR A 92 3.08 -2.88 -13.90
C THR A 92 4.43 -2.18 -14.00
N ALA A 93 5.30 -2.65 -14.90
CA ALA A 93 6.64 -2.07 -15.10
C ALA A 93 6.56 -0.56 -15.42
N ARG A 94 5.59 -0.15 -16.24
CA ARG A 94 5.39 1.26 -16.60
C ARG A 94 5.03 2.18 -15.43
N GLU A 95 4.54 1.61 -14.30
CA GLU A 95 4.21 2.38 -13.10
C GLU A 95 5.36 2.41 -12.08
N TYR A 96 6.42 1.61 -12.29
CA TYR A 96 7.48 1.46 -11.30
C TYR A 96 8.15 2.79 -10.94
N ALA A 97 8.49 3.61 -11.96
CA ALA A 97 9.09 4.94 -11.74
C ALA A 97 8.23 5.82 -10.82
N LEU A 98 6.91 5.83 -11.06
CA LEU A 98 5.95 6.57 -10.23
C LEU A 98 5.95 6.09 -8.77
N TYR A 99 5.81 4.79 -8.55
CA TYR A 99 5.80 4.23 -7.20
C TYR A 99 7.12 4.45 -6.48
N TYR A 100 8.24 4.30 -7.19
CA TYR A 100 9.56 4.53 -6.62
C TYR A 100 9.75 6.00 -6.21
N ALA A 101 9.52 6.94 -7.12
CA ALA A 101 9.66 8.37 -6.86
C ALA A 101 8.74 8.85 -5.73
N ALA A 102 7.49 8.38 -5.70
CA ALA A 102 6.53 8.76 -4.66
C ALA A 102 6.92 8.24 -3.26
N LEU A 103 7.53 7.05 -3.19
CA LEU A 103 7.73 6.31 -1.94
C LEU A 103 9.20 6.21 -1.49
N ARG A 104 10.18 6.67 -2.28
CA ARG A 104 11.61 6.53 -1.96
C ARG A 104 11.99 7.12 -0.60
N GLU A 105 11.28 8.16 -0.15
CA GLU A 105 11.47 8.82 1.14
C GLU A 105 10.51 8.33 2.23
N MET A 106 9.73 7.29 1.95
CA MET A 106 8.81 6.72 2.93
C MET A 106 9.58 6.26 4.18
N PRO A 107 9.12 6.57 5.39
CA PRO A 107 9.69 6.04 6.61
C PRO A 107 9.77 4.51 6.56
N THR A 108 10.97 3.99 6.75
CA THR A 108 11.22 2.55 6.72
C THR A 108 11.90 2.12 8.03
N TRP A 109 12.24 0.85 8.11
CA TRP A 109 12.88 0.25 9.28
C TRP A 109 14.36 0.65 9.43
N PHE A 110 14.92 1.35 8.42
CA PHE A 110 16.30 1.82 8.48
C PHE A 110 16.36 3.32 8.80
N GLN A 111 17.40 3.71 9.51
CA GLN A 111 17.70 5.08 9.87
C GLN A 111 18.51 5.76 8.75
N PRO A 112 18.64 7.13 8.74
CA PRO A 112 19.42 7.84 7.72
C PRO A 112 20.84 7.31 7.54
N HIS A 113 21.55 6.98 8.62
CA HIS A 113 22.93 6.45 8.55
C HIS A 113 23.00 5.08 7.83
N HIS A 114 21.95 4.24 7.90
CA HIS A 114 21.89 3.00 7.13
C HIS A 114 21.75 3.28 5.64
N LEU A 115 21.03 4.36 5.29
CA LEU A 115 20.88 4.77 3.89
C LEU A 115 22.20 5.30 3.31
N GLU A 116 22.99 6.05 4.08
CA GLU A 116 24.33 6.50 3.68
C GLU A 116 25.24 5.31 3.40
N LYS A 117 25.31 4.36 4.34
CA LYS A 117 26.06 3.11 4.18
C LYS A 117 25.59 2.31 2.96
N ALA A 118 24.28 2.24 2.76
CA ALA A 118 23.70 1.55 1.60
C ALA A 118 24.11 2.22 0.29
N ARG A 119 24.08 3.56 0.21
CA ARG A 119 24.46 4.32 -0.99
C ARG A 119 25.91 4.06 -1.40
N ALA A 120 26.81 3.89 -0.45
CA ALA A 120 28.23 3.64 -0.73
C ALA A 120 28.48 2.31 -1.48
N ILE A 121 27.56 1.36 -1.40
CA ILE A 121 27.73 0.00 -1.95
C ILE A 121 26.70 -0.35 -3.04
N LEU A 122 25.91 0.61 -3.55
CA LEU A 122 24.88 0.32 -4.54
C LEU A 122 25.45 -0.29 -5.84
N ALA A 123 26.55 0.26 -6.33
CA ALA A 123 27.21 -0.19 -7.55
C ALA A 123 27.73 -1.64 -7.39
N ASP A 124 28.44 -1.91 -6.29
CA ASP A 124 29.00 -3.22 -6.00
C ASP A 124 27.92 -4.30 -5.92
N VAL A 125 26.84 -3.99 -5.18
CA VAL A 125 25.73 -4.94 -5.03
C VAL A 125 24.99 -5.15 -6.36
N ARG A 126 24.85 -4.15 -7.21
CA ARG A 126 24.30 -4.32 -8.56
C ARG A 126 25.18 -5.23 -9.42
N ALA A 127 26.49 -5.13 -9.30
CA ALA A 127 27.43 -6.00 -10.01
C ALA A 127 27.40 -7.46 -9.51
N LEU A 128 27.09 -7.68 -8.21
CA LEU A 128 26.95 -9.00 -7.63
C LEU A 128 25.61 -9.68 -7.95
N ALA A 129 24.64 -8.94 -8.48
CA ALA A 129 23.32 -9.50 -8.77
C ALA A 129 23.36 -10.41 -10.04
N PRO A 130 22.57 -11.51 -10.08
CA PRO A 130 21.51 -11.86 -9.11
C PRO A 130 22.06 -12.38 -7.79
N ILE A 131 21.50 -11.90 -6.67
CA ILE A 131 21.97 -12.18 -5.31
C ILE A 131 20.83 -12.62 -4.38
N THR A 132 21.09 -13.58 -3.50
CA THR A 132 20.09 -13.98 -2.50
C THR A 132 20.06 -13.01 -1.32
N GLN A 133 18.96 -13.03 -0.54
CA GLN A 133 18.88 -12.24 0.69
C GLN A 133 20.01 -12.56 1.66
N ASN A 134 20.37 -13.82 1.79
CA ASN A 134 21.41 -14.26 2.74
C ASN A 134 22.80 -13.82 2.27
N ASP A 135 23.10 -13.98 0.99
CA ASP A 135 24.39 -13.56 0.44
C ASP A 135 24.56 -12.04 0.51
N LEU A 136 23.48 -11.29 0.28
CA LEU A 136 23.51 -9.84 0.42
C LEU A 136 23.75 -9.40 1.87
N VAL A 137 23.14 -10.07 2.85
CA VAL A 137 23.42 -9.82 4.27
C VAL A 137 24.86 -10.20 4.61
N ALA A 138 25.33 -11.35 4.12
CA ALA A 138 26.71 -11.80 4.33
C ALA A 138 27.73 -10.81 3.74
N TYR A 139 27.47 -10.30 2.53
CA TYR A 139 28.30 -9.27 1.92
C TYR A 139 28.35 -8.00 2.76
N VAL A 140 27.21 -7.48 3.23
CA VAL A 140 27.19 -6.29 4.07
C VAL A 140 27.91 -6.53 5.40
N ARG A 141 27.82 -7.74 5.97
CA ARG A 141 28.56 -8.11 7.19
C ARG A 141 30.07 -8.15 6.96
N SER A 142 30.53 -8.63 5.80
CA SER A 142 31.96 -8.64 5.47
C SER A 142 32.58 -7.24 5.41
N LEU A 143 31.74 -6.19 5.29
CA LEU A 143 32.16 -4.79 5.40
C LEU A 143 32.26 -4.27 6.85
N GLY A 144 32.17 -5.17 7.86
CA GLY A 144 32.32 -4.82 9.28
C GLY A 144 31.02 -4.38 9.98
N HIS A 145 29.85 -4.70 9.43
CA HIS A 145 28.57 -4.34 10.06
C HIS A 145 28.01 -5.49 10.90
N GLU A 146 27.47 -5.15 12.07
CA GLU A 146 26.76 -6.08 12.93
C GLU A 146 25.49 -6.61 12.25
N GLU A 147 25.04 -7.82 12.62
CA GLU A 147 23.91 -8.52 11.98
C GLU A 147 22.64 -7.64 11.84
N VAL A 148 22.28 -6.92 12.91
CA VAL A 148 21.06 -6.07 12.91
C VAL A 148 21.20 -4.93 11.93
N ASP A 149 22.35 -4.27 11.91
CA ASP A 149 22.63 -3.16 11.00
C ASP A 149 22.78 -3.65 9.56
N ALA A 150 23.45 -4.79 9.35
CA ALA A 150 23.56 -5.41 8.04
C ALA A 150 22.19 -5.69 7.41
N ARG A 151 21.23 -6.20 8.17
CA ARG A 151 19.84 -6.41 7.68
C ARG A 151 19.15 -5.11 7.31
N ARG A 152 19.36 -4.03 8.08
CA ARG A 152 18.80 -2.70 7.79
C ARG A 152 19.43 -2.06 6.56
N ILE A 153 20.76 -2.14 6.43
CA ILE A 153 21.51 -1.67 5.25
C ILE A 153 21.05 -2.45 4.02
N THR A 154 20.96 -3.77 4.10
CA THR A 154 20.46 -4.64 3.01
C THR A 154 19.07 -4.21 2.55
N HIS A 155 18.18 -3.85 3.48
CA HIS A 155 16.85 -3.37 3.11
C HIS A 155 16.90 -2.03 2.35
N ALA A 156 17.78 -1.12 2.76
CA ALA A 156 18.02 0.14 2.05
C ALA A 156 18.65 -0.10 0.66
N VAL A 157 19.66 -0.97 0.59
CA VAL A 157 20.33 -1.33 -0.67
C VAL A 157 19.34 -1.85 -1.70
N ARG A 158 18.55 -2.87 -1.37
CA ARG A 158 17.57 -3.45 -2.31
C ARG A 158 16.66 -2.40 -2.91
N ARG A 159 16.22 -1.47 -2.09
CA ARG A 159 15.31 -0.40 -2.52
C ARG A 159 15.99 0.60 -3.46
N HIS A 160 17.20 1.02 -3.13
CA HIS A 160 17.90 2.10 -3.86
C HIS A 160 18.79 1.57 -5.00
N ALA A 161 19.23 0.31 -4.95
CA ALA A 161 19.89 -0.36 -6.07
C ALA A 161 18.92 -0.93 -7.11
N HIS A 162 17.62 -0.69 -6.96
CA HIS A 162 16.56 -1.25 -7.82
C HIS A 162 16.67 -2.77 -7.97
N LEU A 163 16.93 -3.46 -6.86
CA LEU A 163 16.96 -4.91 -6.79
C LEU A 163 15.55 -5.44 -6.51
N LEU A 164 14.97 -6.09 -7.50
CA LEU A 164 13.63 -6.63 -7.42
C LEU A 164 13.65 -8.15 -7.23
N HIS A 165 12.62 -8.66 -6.60
CA HIS A 165 12.41 -10.10 -6.55
C HIS A 165 12.28 -10.69 -7.96
N GLY A 166 13.00 -11.77 -8.22
CA GLY A 166 12.91 -12.50 -9.50
C GLY A 166 11.48 -12.97 -9.81
N ALA A 167 11.23 -13.17 -11.10
CA ALA A 167 9.91 -13.57 -11.61
C ALA A 167 9.34 -14.79 -10.88
N ASP A 168 10.17 -15.79 -10.59
CA ASP A 168 9.76 -17.03 -9.94
C ASP A 168 9.13 -16.79 -8.57
N SER A 169 9.52 -15.72 -7.87
CA SER A 169 8.94 -15.35 -6.57
C SER A 169 7.47 -14.90 -6.65
N ALA A 170 6.98 -14.61 -7.83
CA ALA A 170 5.61 -14.14 -8.07
C ALA A 170 4.73 -15.19 -8.74
N LEU A 171 5.25 -16.37 -9.07
CA LEU A 171 4.50 -17.43 -9.73
C LEU A 171 3.63 -18.21 -8.76
N TRP A 172 2.53 -18.75 -9.27
CA TRP A 172 1.62 -19.59 -8.50
C TRP A 172 2.31 -20.87 -8.02
N GLY A 173 2.16 -21.19 -6.74
CA GLY A 173 2.66 -22.46 -6.18
C GLY A 173 4.15 -22.51 -5.92
N THR A 174 4.88 -21.43 -6.15
CA THR A 174 6.30 -21.37 -5.83
C THR A 174 6.52 -20.89 -4.39
N GLN A 175 7.52 -21.47 -3.72
CA GLN A 175 8.11 -20.93 -2.49
C GLN A 175 9.59 -20.63 -2.78
N PRO A 176 9.89 -19.66 -3.61
CA PRO A 176 11.25 -19.42 -4.03
C PRO A 176 12.06 -18.78 -2.91
N LYS A 177 13.35 -19.11 -2.87
CA LYS A 177 14.33 -18.29 -2.15
C LYS A 177 14.24 -16.86 -2.70
N ALA A 178 14.36 -15.87 -1.84
CA ALA A 178 14.40 -14.47 -2.26
C ALA A 178 15.72 -14.21 -3.01
N ILE A 179 15.64 -14.24 -4.34
CA ILE A 179 16.73 -13.88 -5.26
C ILE A 179 16.35 -12.52 -5.86
N TYR A 180 17.30 -11.60 -5.83
CA TYR A 180 17.13 -10.24 -6.32
C TYR A 180 17.88 -10.07 -7.64
N HIS A 181 17.19 -9.51 -8.60
CA HIS A 181 17.71 -9.18 -9.92
C HIS A 181 17.79 -7.66 -10.09
N PRO A 182 18.82 -7.14 -10.73
CA PRO A 182 18.91 -5.72 -11.03
C PRO A 182 17.87 -5.36 -12.09
N MET A 183 17.17 -4.29 -11.85
CA MET A 183 16.30 -3.67 -12.85
C MET A 183 17.01 -2.46 -13.45
N THR A 184 16.68 -2.12 -14.69
CA THR A 184 17.05 -0.83 -15.27
C THR A 184 16.59 0.30 -14.36
N GLU A 185 17.45 1.30 -14.16
CA GLU A 185 17.08 2.45 -13.35
C GLU A 185 15.84 3.12 -13.95
N PRO A 186 14.83 3.38 -13.12
CA PRO A 186 13.62 4.03 -13.60
C PRO A 186 13.90 5.49 -13.98
N GLU A 187 13.06 6.04 -14.84
CA GLU A 187 13.03 7.46 -15.12
C GLU A 187 12.94 8.26 -13.80
N GLU A 188 13.74 9.32 -13.70
CA GLU A 188 13.69 10.20 -12.55
C GLU A 188 12.47 11.12 -12.64
N LEU A 189 11.55 10.97 -11.70
CA LEU A 189 10.33 11.76 -11.59
C LEU A 189 10.40 12.69 -10.37
N ASP A 190 9.77 13.85 -10.48
CA ASP A 190 9.57 14.74 -9.33
C ASP A 190 8.79 14.02 -8.21
N PRO A 191 9.37 13.87 -7.01
CA PRO A 191 8.73 13.17 -5.90
C PRO A 191 7.40 13.77 -5.46
N VAL A 192 7.20 15.09 -5.61
CA VAL A 192 5.97 15.77 -5.21
C VAL A 192 4.86 15.48 -6.22
N GLY A 193 5.17 15.57 -7.52
CA GLY A 193 4.27 15.18 -8.60
C GLY A 193 3.90 13.70 -8.53
N ALA A 194 4.89 12.84 -8.33
CA ALA A 194 4.69 11.40 -8.17
C ALA A 194 3.79 11.05 -6.97
N ARG A 195 3.98 11.70 -5.81
CA ARG A 195 3.09 11.54 -4.64
C ARG A 195 1.66 12.01 -4.94
N THR A 196 1.53 13.11 -5.66
CA THR A 196 0.20 13.63 -6.07
C THR A 196 -0.53 12.61 -6.94
N GLU A 197 0.16 12.03 -7.92
CA GLU A 197 -0.43 11.01 -8.79
C GLU A 197 -0.71 9.70 -8.03
N LEU A 198 0.16 9.29 -7.12
CA LEU A 198 -0.10 8.12 -6.25
C LEU A 198 -1.37 8.30 -5.42
N VAL A 199 -1.61 9.49 -4.86
CA VAL A 199 -2.85 9.82 -4.14
C VAL A 199 -4.07 9.76 -5.07
N ARG A 200 -3.96 10.26 -6.31
CA ARG A 200 -5.05 10.13 -7.30
C ARG A 200 -5.37 8.68 -7.62
N ARG A 201 -4.34 7.82 -7.79
CA ARG A 201 -4.51 6.38 -8.02
C ARG A 201 -5.20 5.71 -6.84
N TYR A 202 -4.75 6.02 -5.62
CA TYR A 202 -5.42 5.54 -4.42
C TYR A 202 -6.90 5.93 -4.39
N LEU A 203 -7.22 7.21 -4.60
CA LEU A 203 -8.62 7.67 -4.59
C LEU A 203 -9.46 7.05 -5.71
N ARG A 204 -8.86 6.77 -6.86
CA ARG A 204 -9.52 6.06 -7.97
C ARG A 204 -9.82 4.62 -7.61
N ALA A 205 -8.95 3.96 -6.83
CA ALA A 205 -9.06 2.56 -6.44
C ALA A 205 -9.86 2.33 -5.15
N PHE A 206 -9.81 3.26 -4.18
CA PHE A 206 -10.36 3.07 -2.84
C PHE A 206 -11.28 4.21 -2.38
N GLY A 207 -11.31 5.34 -3.10
CA GLY A 207 -12.10 6.49 -2.69
C GLY A 207 -13.62 6.22 -2.67
N PRO A 208 -14.34 7.08 -1.95
CA PRO A 208 -13.87 8.26 -1.24
C PRO A 208 -13.11 7.90 0.03
N ALA A 209 -12.08 8.68 0.38
CA ALA A 209 -11.19 8.37 1.50
C ALA A 209 -10.65 9.65 2.18
N SER A 210 -10.25 9.51 3.43
CA SER A 210 -9.60 10.57 4.21
C SER A 210 -8.09 10.62 3.95
N LYS A 211 -7.43 11.71 4.40
CA LYS A 211 -5.96 11.79 4.39
C LYS A 211 -5.30 10.70 5.25
N ALA A 212 -5.95 10.30 6.34
CA ALA A 212 -5.46 9.22 7.19
C ALA A 212 -5.47 7.88 6.44
N ASP A 213 -6.55 7.58 5.70
CA ASP A 213 -6.65 6.36 4.91
C ASP A 213 -5.55 6.30 3.82
N VAL A 214 -5.25 7.44 3.17
CA VAL A 214 -4.14 7.54 2.20
C VAL A 214 -2.80 7.25 2.87
N ALA A 215 -2.55 7.83 4.05
CA ALA A 215 -1.32 7.64 4.79
C ALA A 215 -1.16 6.18 5.26
N ASP A 216 -2.22 5.59 5.79
CA ASP A 216 -2.23 4.20 6.25
C ASP A 216 -2.02 3.22 5.08
N TRP A 217 -2.57 3.51 3.91
CA TRP A 217 -2.37 2.67 2.72
C TRP A 217 -0.97 2.82 2.12
N SER A 218 -0.49 4.06 1.96
CA SER A 218 0.79 4.31 1.30
C SER A 218 1.99 4.08 2.20
N GLY A 219 1.86 4.28 3.52
CA GLY A 219 2.94 4.35 4.48
C GLY A 219 3.60 5.73 4.55
N LEU A 220 3.11 6.72 3.81
CA LEU A 220 3.59 8.09 3.87
C LEU A 220 3.07 8.79 5.13
N ARG A 221 3.87 9.72 5.67
CA ARG A 221 3.40 10.56 6.78
C ARG A 221 2.34 11.55 6.28
N VAL A 222 1.31 11.85 7.09
CA VAL A 222 0.22 12.79 6.76
C VAL A 222 0.75 14.14 6.28
N ARG A 223 1.86 14.64 6.87
CA ARG A 223 2.50 15.89 6.45
C ARG A 223 3.06 15.85 5.03
N THR A 224 3.52 14.68 4.58
CA THR A 224 4.07 14.46 3.23
C THR A 224 2.96 14.30 2.19
N SER A 225 1.77 13.87 2.61
CA SER A 225 0.59 13.73 1.75
C SER A 225 -0.22 15.03 1.61
N SER A 226 0.28 16.17 2.12
CA SER A 226 -0.38 17.47 2.07
C SER A 226 -0.32 18.12 0.68
N THR A 227 -0.45 17.35 -0.39
CA THR A 227 -0.86 17.93 -1.65
C THR A 227 -2.23 18.57 -1.41
N ARG A 228 -2.41 19.81 -1.83
CA ARG A 228 -3.71 20.50 -1.86
C ARG A 228 -4.67 19.74 -2.78
N SER A 229 -5.06 18.55 -2.37
CA SER A 229 -6.05 17.78 -3.09
C SER A 229 -7.42 18.30 -2.65
N THR A 230 -8.01 19.11 -3.49
CA THR A 230 -9.45 19.44 -3.50
C THR A 230 -10.32 18.16 -3.55
N ALA A 231 -9.71 16.99 -3.75
CA ALA A 231 -10.39 15.70 -3.89
C ALA A 231 -10.66 14.99 -2.54
N CYS A 232 -9.97 15.34 -1.46
CA CYS A 232 -10.29 14.83 -0.11
C CYS A 232 -11.33 15.74 0.55
N ARG A 233 -12.57 15.68 0.12
CA ARG A 233 -13.69 16.29 0.86
C ARG A 233 -13.88 15.54 2.18
N ARG A 234 -14.21 16.26 3.25
CA ARG A 234 -14.56 15.67 4.56
C ARG A 234 -15.70 14.67 4.37
N ILE A 235 -15.42 13.41 4.62
CA ILE A 235 -16.43 12.38 4.68
C ILE A 235 -16.88 12.33 6.14
N ALA A 236 -18.05 12.87 6.42
CA ALA A 236 -18.69 12.68 7.71
C ALA A 236 -19.46 11.36 7.68
N THR A 237 -18.99 10.36 8.41
CA THR A 237 -19.76 9.11 8.61
C THR A 237 -20.69 9.28 9.80
N ARG A 238 -21.98 9.05 9.57
CA ARG A 238 -23.01 9.03 10.61
C ARG A 238 -22.97 7.69 11.37
N THR A 239 -21.89 7.41 12.07
CA THR A 239 -21.81 6.27 13.00
C THR A 239 -21.20 6.69 14.34
N ALA A 240 -21.65 7.82 14.89
CA ALA A 240 -21.41 8.14 16.27
C ALA A 240 -22.70 7.86 17.05
N GLY A 241 -22.88 6.61 17.47
CA GLY A 241 -23.80 6.33 18.58
C GLY A 241 -23.39 7.19 19.77
N ARG A 242 -24.31 8.03 20.30
CA ARG A 242 -24.05 8.81 21.50
C ARG A 242 -23.95 7.84 22.67
N CYS A 243 -22.78 7.74 23.28
CA CYS A 243 -22.64 7.11 24.57
C CYS A 243 -23.33 8.03 25.62
N THR A 244 -24.43 7.60 26.18
CA THR A 244 -25.23 8.36 27.15
C THR A 244 -24.52 8.60 28.48
N THR A 245 -23.40 7.95 28.75
CA THR A 245 -22.61 8.06 29.98
C THR A 245 -21.39 8.98 29.88
N CYS A 246 -20.99 9.40 28.66
CA CYS A 246 -19.90 10.33 28.46
C CYS A 246 -20.42 11.71 28.08
N ARG A 247 -20.60 12.60 29.06
CA ARG A 247 -21.13 13.98 28.87
C ARG A 247 -20.24 14.90 28.00
N ALA A 248 -19.02 14.54 27.60
CA ALA A 248 -18.13 15.52 27.00
C ALA A 248 -17.18 15.08 25.91
N ARG A 249 -17.05 13.81 25.52
CA ARG A 249 -16.11 13.41 24.44
C ARG A 249 -16.66 12.27 23.60
N ARG A 250 -16.51 12.39 22.27
CA ARG A 250 -16.88 11.35 21.29
C ARG A 250 -16.06 10.10 21.53
N CYS A 251 -16.70 8.93 21.63
CA CYS A 251 -16.01 7.66 21.64
C CYS A 251 -15.28 7.45 20.29
N PRO A 252 -14.00 7.01 20.30
CA PRO A 252 -13.31 6.65 19.07
C PRO A 252 -13.98 5.44 18.42
N PRO A 253 -13.88 5.30 17.08
CA PRO A 253 -14.46 4.16 16.37
C PRO A 253 -13.86 2.83 16.82
N PRO A 254 -14.55 1.70 16.67
CA PRO A 254 -14.22 0.41 17.28
C PRO A 254 -12.93 -0.26 16.78
N THR A 255 -12.22 0.33 15.82
CA THR A 255 -10.98 -0.20 15.26
C THR A 255 -9.73 0.07 16.08
N ARG A 256 -9.78 0.86 17.16
CA ARG A 256 -8.69 1.00 18.12
C ARG A 256 -9.17 0.50 19.49
N ARG A 257 -8.84 -0.73 19.83
CA ARG A 257 -8.97 -1.29 21.18
C ARG A 257 -8.03 -0.58 22.16
N ARG A 258 -8.33 0.70 22.46
CA ARG A 258 -7.92 1.32 23.72
C ARG A 258 -9.17 1.49 24.53
N ARG A 259 -9.31 0.70 25.59
CA ARG A 259 -10.39 0.83 26.54
C ARG A 259 -10.34 2.24 27.15
N CYS A 260 -11.47 2.94 27.17
CA CYS A 260 -11.61 4.18 27.92
C CYS A 260 -11.23 3.94 29.38
N ALA A 261 -10.55 4.89 30.02
CA ALA A 261 -10.06 4.74 31.39
C ALA A 261 -11.20 4.40 32.40
N SER A 262 -12.44 4.85 32.13
CA SER A 262 -13.62 4.52 32.92
C SER A 262 -14.14 3.09 32.77
N CYS A 263 -13.68 2.34 31.72
CA CYS A 263 -14.04 0.94 31.54
C CYS A 263 -13.02 -0.03 32.17
N ARG A 264 -11.99 0.45 32.84
CA ARG A 264 -10.98 -0.39 33.49
C ARG A 264 -11.41 -0.93 34.86
N SER A 265 -12.48 -0.41 35.46
CA SER A 265 -12.90 -0.79 36.80
C SER A 265 -13.97 -1.88 36.88
N GLY A 266 -14.17 -2.64 35.83
CA GLY A 266 -14.90 -3.92 35.87
C GLY A 266 -16.34 -3.94 36.34
N THR A 267 -16.97 -2.78 36.67
CA THR A 267 -18.26 -2.71 37.36
C THR A 267 -19.42 -2.16 36.55
N THR A 268 -19.24 -1.87 35.24
CA THR A 268 -20.36 -1.39 34.43
C THR A 268 -20.47 -2.14 33.11
N ARG A 269 -21.45 -3.04 33.00
CA ARG A 269 -21.85 -3.64 31.73
C ARG A 269 -22.51 -2.56 30.85
N CYS A 270 -22.02 -2.33 29.67
CA CYS A 270 -22.76 -1.60 28.65
C CYS A 270 -23.84 -2.53 28.09
N SER A 271 -25.07 -2.39 28.54
CA SER A 271 -26.24 -3.03 27.94
C SER A 271 -26.67 -2.21 26.72
N ALA A 272 -26.54 -2.77 25.52
CA ALA A 272 -27.22 -2.26 24.33
C ALA A 272 -28.66 -2.78 24.38
N THR A 273 -29.64 -1.94 24.64
CA THR A 273 -31.05 -2.22 24.40
C THR A 273 -31.36 -2.03 22.92
N PRO A 274 -31.95 -3.02 22.22
CA PRO A 274 -32.51 -2.78 20.91
C PRO A 274 -33.82 -2.02 21.06
N THR A 275 -33.91 -0.80 20.57
CA THR A 275 -35.17 -0.13 20.36
C THR A 275 -35.91 -0.79 19.21
N GLY A 276 -36.89 -1.64 19.53
CA GLY A 276 -37.93 -2.04 18.61
C GLY A 276 -38.79 -0.81 18.30
N GLY A 277 -39.02 -0.60 17.02
CA GLY A 277 -40.01 0.31 16.49
C GLY A 277 -41.02 -0.48 15.68
N ALA A 278 -42.27 -0.29 16.03
CA ALA A 278 -43.43 -0.73 15.30
C ALA A 278 -43.52 -0.06 13.92
#